data_93d9acb4057881e31402c2d80ab40cc1
#
_entry.id   93d9acb4057881e31402c2d80ab40cc1
#
_cell.length_a   1.000
_cell.length_b   1.000
_cell.length_c   1.000
_cell.angle_alpha   90.00
_cell.angle_beta   90.00
_cell.angle_gamma   90.00
#
_symmetry.space_group_name_H-M   'P 1'
#
loop_
_entity.id
_entity.type
_entity.pdbx_description
1 polymer ?
#
loop_
_entity_poly.entity_id
_entity_poly.type
_entity_poly.pdbx_seq_one_letter_code
_entity_poly.pdbx_strand_id
1 'polypeptide(L)'
;HDIPGRMRIRYGRYRFSRNKALALHFALCKWDMVESADVNERTGSILFTYSVDQRDALIDKINSLDIPHFDDTLYEKLIKENKYLIDYRDINDQYIGKFTAIIARRYASKWFLPLPLPVRNVLTIYHTIRYVKEGLNSLVHKRIDVPVLDATRISVSLLSGQWGTACNIMFLLNISSLLEDYTKKTTSLKLKETLSVNIDKVWV
;
A
#
# COMPACT_ATOMS: atom_id res chain seq x y z
N HIS A 1 -2.47 -25.82 -14.36
CA HIS A 1 -1.07 -26.17 -14.04
C HIS A 1 -1.05 -26.72 -12.61
N ASP A 2 -0.74 -27.98 -12.49
CA ASP A 2 -0.79 -28.74 -11.24
C ASP A 2 0.59 -29.32 -10.93
N ILE A 3 1.10 -29.01 -9.77
CA ILE A 3 2.33 -29.55 -9.18
C ILE A 3 1.97 -30.04 -7.77
N PRO A 4 2.53 -31.14 -7.26
CA PRO A 4 2.22 -31.60 -5.92
C PRO A 4 2.34 -30.48 -4.88
N GLY A 5 1.28 -30.24 -4.12
CA GLY A 5 1.17 -29.15 -3.15
C GLY A 5 0.84 -27.76 -3.69
N ARG A 6 0.79 -27.57 -5.02
CA ARG A 6 0.51 -26.25 -5.64
C ARG A 6 -0.27 -26.37 -6.93
N MET A 7 -1.49 -25.86 -6.96
CA MET A 7 -2.38 -25.91 -8.11
C MET A 7 -2.77 -24.51 -8.56
N ARG A 8 -2.65 -24.24 -9.87
CA ARG A 8 -3.14 -22.98 -10.46
C ARG A 8 -4.28 -23.28 -11.43
N ILE A 9 -5.42 -22.66 -11.17
CA ILE A 9 -6.61 -22.73 -12.00
C ILE A 9 -6.83 -21.37 -12.65
N ARG A 10 -7.27 -21.39 -13.92
CA ARG A 10 -7.66 -20.18 -14.62
C ARG A 10 -9.12 -20.31 -15.05
N TYR A 11 -9.93 -19.38 -14.63
CA TYR A 11 -11.34 -19.29 -15.01
C TYR A 11 -11.52 -18.55 -16.34
N GLY A 12 -11.10 -19.19 -17.44
CA GLY A 12 -11.34 -18.73 -18.81
C GLY A 12 -10.91 -17.27 -19.07
N ARG A 13 -11.84 -16.49 -19.63
CA ARG A 13 -11.67 -15.05 -19.90
C ARG A 13 -12.20 -14.14 -18.77
N TYR A 14 -12.68 -14.68 -17.67
CA TYR A 14 -13.24 -13.91 -16.58
C TYR A 14 -12.14 -13.18 -15.82
N ARG A 15 -12.29 -11.86 -15.74
CA ARG A 15 -11.52 -11.01 -14.84
C ARG A 15 -12.36 -10.78 -13.61
N PHE A 16 -11.79 -10.97 -12.44
CA PHE A 16 -12.47 -10.65 -11.20
C PHE A 16 -12.43 -9.14 -10.98
N SER A 17 -13.50 -8.55 -10.46
CA SER A 17 -13.36 -7.25 -9.84
C SER A 17 -12.46 -7.39 -8.61
N ARG A 18 -11.72 -6.33 -8.25
CA ARG A 18 -10.81 -6.35 -7.10
C ARG A 18 -11.48 -6.87 -5.84
N ASN A 19 -12.67 -6.40 -5.60
CA ASN A 19 -13.44 -6.80 -4.45
C ASN A 19 -13.86 -8.28 -4.51
N LYS A 20 -14.30 -8.80 -5.66
CA LYS A 20 -14.60 -10.23 -5.84
C LYS A 20 -13.37 -11.11 -5.63
N ALA A 21 -12.21 -10.68 -6.13
CA ALA A 21 -10.96 -11.41 -5.93
C ALA A 21 -10.59 -11.52 -4.45
N LEU A 22 -10.77 -10.44 -3.67
CA LEU A 22 -10.53 -10.44 -2.23
C LEU A 22 -11.53 -11.31 -1.47
N ALA A 23 -12.82 -11.24 -1.79
CA ALA A 23 -13.83 -12.10 -1.16
C ALA A 23 -13.58 -13.58 -1.45
N LEU A 24 -13.23 -13.92 -2.70
CA LEU A 24 -12.83 -15.26 -3.08
C LEU A 24 -11.58 -15.71 -2.30
N HIS A 25 -10.56 -14.88 -2.21
CA HIS A 25 -9.37 -15.18 -1.41
C HIS A 25 -9.73 -15.57 0.02
N PHE A 26 -10.54 -14.76 0.72
CA PHE A 26 -10.95 -15.05 2.09
C PHE A 26 -11.85 -16.30 2.20
N ALA A 27 -12.75 -16.51 1.24
CA ALA A 27 -13.61 -17.69 1.23
C ALA A 27 -12.79 -18.96 1.04
N LEU A 28 -11.81 -18.95 0.14
CA LEU A 28 -10.98 -20.09 -0.18
C LEU A 28 -9.96 -20.40 0.94
N CYS A 29 -9.43 -19.39 1.61
CA CYS A 29 -8.56 -19.58 2.77
C CYS A 29 -9.27 -20.14 4.01
N LYS A 30 -10.62 -20.12 4.05
CA LYS A 30 -11.41 -20.78 5.10
C LYS A 30 -11.57 -22.29 4.89
N TRP A 31 -11.10 -22.85 3.78
CA TRP A 31 -11.18 -24.28 3.54
C TRP A 31 -10.05 -25.00 4.27
N ASP A 32 -10.38 -26.02 5.07
CA ASP A 32 -9.41 -26.75 5.91
C ASP A 32 -8.30 -27.43 5.09
N MET A 33 -8.57 -27.72 3.81
CA MET A 33 -7.64 -28.35 2.88
C MET A 33 -6.70 -27.37 2.18
N VAL A 34 -6.91 -26.07 2.33
CA VAL A 34 -6.16 -25.00 1.67
C VAL A 34 -5.28 -24.28 2.68
N GLU A 35 -3.97 -24.35 2.50
CA GLU A 35 -3.01 -23.60 3.29
C GLU A 35 -2.98 -22.11 2.89
N SER A 36 -3.06 -21.85 1.59
CA SER A 36 -3.18 -20.50 1.07
C SER A 36 -3.85 -20.49 -0.32
N ALA A 37 -4.61 -19.43 -0.60
CA ALA A 37 -5.21 -19.21 -1.90
C ALA A 37 -4.89 -17.78 -2.37
N ASP A 38 -4.25 -17.63 -3.51
CA ASP A 38 -3.99 -16.31 -4.12
C ASP A 38 -4.82 -16.11 -5.38
N VAL A 39 -5.69 -15.09 -5.35
CA VAL A 39 -6.62 -14.78 -6.44
C VAL A 39 -6.11 -13.57 -7.21
N ASN A 40 -5.73 -13.77 -8.47
CA ASN A 40 -5.25 -12.71 -9.32
C ASN A 40 -6.40 -12.09 -10.14
N GLU A 41 -6.75 -10.85 -9.82
CA GLU A 41 -7.84 -10.11 -10.46
C GLU A 41 -7.64 -9.87 -11.97
N ARG A 42 -6.38 -9.65 -12.40
CA ARG A 42 -6.05 -9.31 -13.79
C ARG A 42 -6.06 -10.50 -14.71
N THR A 43 -5.62 -11.65 -14.24
CA THR A 43 -5.48 -12.87 -15.03
C THR A 43 -6.66 -13.82 -14.86
N GLY A 44 -7.54 -13.59 -13.88
CA GLY A 44 -8.63 -14.50 -13.53
C GLY A 44 -8.12 -15.86 -13.05
N SER A 45 -6.90 -15.90 -12.46
CA SER A 45 -6.30 -17.14 -11.97
C SER A 45 -6.33 -17.23 -10.47
N ILE A 46 -6.54 -18.43 -9.96
CA ILE A 46 -6.49 -18.77 -8.53
C ILE A 46 -5.34 -19.75 -8.35
N LEU A 47 -4.45 -19.43 -7.43
CA LEU A 47 -3.34 -20.30 -7.04
C LEU A 47 -3.64 -20.84 -5.65
N PHE A 48 -3.74 -22.17 -5.56
CA PHE A 48 -3.90 -22.88 -4.30
C PHE A 48 -2.56 -23.49 -3.84
N THR A 49 -2.27 -23.36 -2.56
CA THR A 49 -1.27 -24.17 -1.86
C THR A 49 -2.03 -25.09 -0.90
N TYR A 50 -1.77 -26.40 -0.98
CA TYR A 50 -2.55 -27.41 -0.28
C TYR A 50 -1.67 -28.59 0.12
N SER A 51 -2.11 -29.37 1.12
CA SER A 51 -1.45 -30.62 1.48
C SER A 51 -1.68 -31.70 0.41
N VAL A 52 -0.63 -32.38 -0.01
CA VAL A 52 -0.65 -33.34 -1.16
C VAL A 52 -1.72 -34.42 -0.98
N ASP A 53 -1.98 -34.84 0.27
CA ASP A 53 -2.95 -35.89 0.59
C ASP A 53 -4.41 -35.46 0.36
N GLN A 54 -4.68 -34.16 0.25
CA GLN A 54 -6.02 -33.60 0.11
C GLN A 54 -6.35 -33.11 -1.30
N ARG A 55 -5.52 -33.50 -2.28
CA ARG A 55 -5.63 -33.04 -3.66
C ARG A 55 -6.99 -33.35 -4.29
N ASP A 56 -7.47 -34.59 -4.17
CA ASP A 56 -8.70 -35.02 -4.84
C ASP A 56 -9.94 -34.35 -4.20
N ALA A 57 -9.97 -34.22 -2.89
CA ALA A 57 -11.00 -33.48 -2.18
C ALA A 57 -11.03 -32.00 -2.58
N LEU A 58 -9.86 -31.40 -2.83
CA LEU A 58 -9.76 -30.03 -3.31
C LEU A 58 -10.34 -29.90 -4.71
N ILE A 59 -10.04 -30.83 -5.63
CA ILE A 59 -10.56 -30.83 -7.01
C ILE A 59 -12.08 -30.96 -7.00
N ASP A 60 -12.65 -31.88 -6.23
CA ASP A 60 -14.10 -32.05 -6.14
C ASP A 60 -14.79 -30.79 -5.62
N LYS A 61 -14.21 -30.15 -4.63
CA LYS A 61 -14.75 -28.91 -4.08
C LYS A 61 -14.63 -27.72 -5.04
N ILE A 62 -13.56 -27.66 -5.83
CA ILE A 62 -13.38 -26.65 -6.88
C ILE A 62 -14.40 -26.85 -8.01
N ASN A 63 -14.65 -28.10 -8.43
CA ASN A 63 -15.64 -28.41 -9.48
C ASN A 63 -17.08 -28.09 -9.04
N SER A 64 -17.37 -28.13 -7.74
CA SER A 64 -18.67 -27.73 -7.20
C SER A 64 -18.83 -26.22 -7.06
N LEU A 65 -17.78 -25.43 -7.28
CA LEU A 65 -17.75 -23.99 -7.06
C LEU A 65 -18.20 -23.26 -8.32
N ASP A 66 -19.37 -22.66 -8.31
CA ASP A 66 -19.84 -21.80 -9.39
C ASP A 66 -19.36 -20.35 -9.16
N ILE A 67 -18.14 -20.05 -9.57
CA ILE A 67 -17.53 -18.72 -9.39
C ILE A 67 -18.25 -17.60 -10.13
N PRO A 68 -18.83 -17.77 -11.33
CA PRO A 68 -19.62 -16.74 -11.99
C PRO A 68 -20.86 -16.30 -11.19
N HIS A 69 -21.49 -17.23 -10.48
CA HIS A 69 -22.69 -17.01 -9.68
C HIS A 69 -22.41 -16.95 -8.18
N PHE A 70 -21.21 -16.55 -7.82
CA PHE A 70 -20.85 -16.36 -6.41
C PHE A 70 -21.81 -15.36 -5.76
N ASP A 71 -22.52 -15.81 -4.74
CA ASP A 71 -23.62 -15.08 -4.10
C ASP A 71 -23.14 -13.71 -3.58
N ASP A 72 -23.76 -12.64 -4.07
CA ASP A 72 -23.43 -11.27 -3.67
C ASP A 72 -23.66 -11.02 -2.16
N THR A 73 -24.57 -11.75 -1.53
CA THR A 73 -24.82 -11.66 -0.08
C THR A 73 -23.67 -12.24 0.75
N LEU A 74 -23.12 -13.37 0.34
CA LEU A 74 -21.95 -13.97 0.94
C LEU A 74 -20.71 -13.06 0.79
N TYR A 75 -20.60 -12.44 -0.37
CA TYR A 75 -19.59 -11.46 -0.69
C TYR A 75 -19.61 -10.25 0.25
N GLU A 76 -20.76 -9.63 0.46
CA GLU A 76 -20.90 -8.50 1.38
C GLU A 76 -20.54 -8.88 2.83
N LYS A 77 -20.95 -10.07 3.26
CA LYS A 77 -20.61 -10.59 4.59
C LYS A 77 -19.10 -10.78 4.75
N LEU A 78 -18.45 -11.40 3.78
CA LEU A 78 -17.00 -11.62 3.79
C LEU A 78 -16.20 -10.32 3.78
N ILE A 79 -16.67 -9.31 3.03
CA ILE A 79 -16.06 -7.98 3.04
C ILE A 79 -16.18 -7.32 4.41
N LYS A 80 -17.36 -7.38 5.04
CA LYS A 80 -17.56 -6.80 6.39
C LYS A 80 -16.67 -7.48 7.42
N GLU A 81 -16.58 -8.80 7.40
CA GLU A 81 -15.74 -9.59 8.32
C GLU A 81 -14.24 -9.29 8.14
N ASN A 82 -13.79 -9.06 6.90
CA ASN A 82 -12.37 -8.88 6.58
C ASN A 82 -12.03 -7.44 6.19
N LYS A 83 -12.85 -6.48 6.56
CA LYS A 83 -12.67 -5.06 6.20
C LYS A 83 -11.28 -4.53 6.54
N TYR A 84 -10.73 -4.92 7.67
CA TYR A 84 -9.38 -4.52 8.09
C TYR A 84 -8.30 -4.93 7.07
N LEU A 85 -8.31 -6.19 6.61
CA LEU A 85 -7.31 -6.68 5.66
C LEU A 85 -7.45 -6.02 4.29
N ILE A 86 -8.68 -5.69 3.89
CA ILE A 86 -8.97 -4.96 2.66
C ILE A 86 -8.43 -3.53 2.77
N ASP A 87 -8.75 -2.83 3.85
CA ASP A 87 -8.30 -1.46 4.10
C ASP A 87 -6.76 -1.39 4.19
N TYR A 88 -6.13 -2.38 4.84
CA TYR A 88 -4.66 -2.47 4.94
C TYR A 88 -4.00 -2.64 3.56
N ARG A 89 -4.54 -3.54 2.73
CA ARG A 89 -4.04 -3.78 1.37
C ARG A 89 -4.20 -2.55 0.48
N ASP A 90 -5.34 -1.86 0.57
CA ASP A 90 -5.60 -0.64 -0.18
C ASP A 90 -4.64 0.49 0.20
N ILE A 91 -4.36 0.65 1.48
CA ILE A 91 -3.36 1.60 1.96
C ILE A 91 -1.98 1.23 1.41
N ASN A 92 -1.57 -0.03 1.54
CA ASN A 92 -0.27 -0.48 1.08
C ASN A 92 -0.06 -0.20 -0.42
N ASP A 93 -1.04 -0.53 -1.27
CA ASP A 93 -0.98 -0.30 -2.71
C ASP A 93 -0.91 1.20 -3.06
N GLN A 94 -1.67 2.04 -2.34
CA GLN A 94 -1.62 3.49 -2.51
C GLN A 94 -0.24 4.07 -2.16
N TYR A 95 0.37 3.59 -1.07
CA TYR A 95 1.67 4.09 -0.63
C TYR A 95 2.82 3.57 -1.51
N ILE A 96 2.77 2.32 -1.97
CA ILE A 96 3.71 1.80 -2.97
C ILE A 96 3.65 2.64 -4.25
N GLY A 97 2.44 3.00 -4.72
CA GLY A 97 2.26 3.88 -5.87
C GLY A 97 2.88 5.26 -5.67
N LYS A 98 2.69 5.87 -4.51
CA LYS A 98 3.30 7.17 -4.16
C LYS A 98 4.83 7.08 -4.06
N PHE A 99 5.35 6.02 -3.45
CA PHE A 99 6.78 5.75 -3.33
C PHE A 99 7.44 5.62 -4.70
N THR A 100 6.87 4.76 -5.55
CA THR A 100 7.37 4.56 -6.91
C THR A 100 7.31 5.84 -7.73
N ALA A 101 6.25 6.66 -7.58
CA ALA A 101 6.13 7.94 -8.25
C ALA A 101 7.22 8.95 -7.81
N ILE A 102 7.54 9.04 -6.52
CA ILE A 102 8.60 9.92 -6.00
C ILE A 102 9.96 9.50 -6.55
N ILE A 103 10.25 8.20 -6.53
CA ILE A 103 11.51 7.65 -7.04
C ILE A 103 11.59 7.83 -8.56
N ALA A 104 10.54 7.46 -9.29
CA ALA A 104 10.49 7.59 -10.74
C ALA A 104 10.68 9.05 -11.19
N ARG A 105 9.99 10.01 -10.52
CA ARG A 105 10.15 11.44 -10.79
C ARG A 105 11.59 11.91 -10.61
N ARG A 106 12.29 11.42 -9.58
CA ARG A 106 13.69 11.78 -9.32
C ARG A 106 14.63 11.25 -10.41
N TYR A 107 14.46 9.97 -10.82
CA TYR A 107 15.26 9.39 -11.89
C TYR A 107 14.91 9.94 -13.25
N ALA A 108 13.62 10.15 -13.54
CA ALA A 108 13.15 10.75 -14.79
C ALA A 108 13.69 12.17 -14.96
N SER A 109 13.70 12.99 -13.92
CA SER A 109 14.26 14.35 -13.99
C SER A 109 15.78 14.38 -14.25
N LYS A 110 16.46 13.30 -13.86
CA LYS A 110 17.91 13.17 -14.05
C LYS A 110 18.28 12.66 -15.43
N TRP A 111 17.42 11.83 -16.04
CA TRP A 111 17.75 11.11 -17.27
C TRP A 111 16.98 11.63 -18.52
N PHE A 112 15.68 12.01 -18.37
CA PHE A 112 14.84 12.38 -19.51
C PHE A 112 14.77 13.88 -19.78
N LEU A 113 15.02 14.73 -18.81
CA LEU A 113 15.01 16.18 -18.96
C LEU A 113 16.26 16.78 -18.28
N PRO A 114 17.38 16.88 -18.98
CA PRO A 114 18.47 17.75 -18.54
C PRO A 114 17.98 19.21 -18.61
N LEU A 115 17.18 19.65 -17.63
CA LEU A 115 16.79 21.02 -17.51
C LEU A 115 18.03 21.91 -17.36
N PRO A 116 18.12 23.01 -18.10
CA PRO A 116 19.20 23.97 -17.93
C PRO A 116 19.30 24.40 -16.47
N LEU A 117 20.53 24.58 -16.01
CA LEU A 117 20.85 24.91 -14.61
C LEU A 117 19.95 26.00 -13.99
N PRO A 118 19.68 27.15 -14.67
CA PRO A 118 18.85 28.20 -14.08
C PRO A 118 17.40 27.75 -13.81
N VAL A 119 16.80 26.98 -14.71
CA VAL A 119 15.43 26.48 -14.55
C VAL A 119 15.35 25.48 -13.37
N ARG A 120 16.34 24.61 -13.24
CA ARG A 120 16.43 23.67 -12.13
C ARG A 120 16.56 24.37 -10.80
N ASN A 121 17.34 25.44 -10.73
CA ASN A 121 17.52 26.23 -9.51
C ASN A 121 16.23 26.94 -9.10
N VAL A 122 15.52 27.56 -10.05
CA VAL A 122 14.21 28.18 -9.80
C VAL A 122 13.20 27.16 -9.27
N LEU A 123 13.16 25.98 -9.85
CA LEU A 123 12.26 24.90 -9.40
C LEU A 123 12.62 24.44 -7.98
N THR A 124 13.91 24.36 -7.66
CA THR A 124 14.39 24.03 -6.31
C THR A 124 13.96 25.07 -5.29
N ILE A 125 14.09 26.36 -5.61
CA ILE A 125 13.63 27.47 -4.76
C ILE A 125 12.12 27.35 -4.52
N TYR A 126 11.33 27.13 -5.58
CA TYR A 126 9.89 26.95 -5.46
C TYR A 126 9.51 25.83 -4.48
N HIS A 127 10.16 24.67 -4.59
CA HIS A 127 9.93 23.57 -3.66
C HIS A 127 10.39 23.87 -2.23
N THR A 128 11.43 24.68 -2.07
CA THR A 128 11.94 25.10 -0.75
C THR A 128 10.95 25.98 0.00
N ILE A 129 10.17 26.82 -0.70
CA ILE A 129 9.19 27.74 -0.09
C ILE A 129 8.25 26.98 0.86
N ARG A 130 7.84 25.78 0.49
CA ARG A 130 6.98 24.94 1.33
C ARG A 130 7.63 24.65 2.70
N TYR A 131 8.87 24.18 2.70
CA TYR A 131 9.59 23.83 3.93
C TYR A 131 9.90 25.05 4.79
N VAL A 132 10.30 26.17 4.16
CA VAL A 132 10.53 27.42 4.86
C VAL A 132 9.25 27.94 5.51
N LYS A 133 8.12 27.83 4.81
CA LYS A 133 6.81 28.24 5.35
C LYS A 133 6.39 27.37 6.53
N GLU A 134 6.58 26.07 6.45
CA GLU A 134 6.30 25.13 7.55
C GLU A 134 7.20 25.44 8.78
N GLY A 135 8.50 25.67 8.56
CA GLY A 135 9.44 26.04 9.62
C GLY A 135 9.13 27.39 10.27
N LEU A 136 8.81 28.41 9.47
CA LEU A 136 8.39 29.73 9.98
C LEU A 136 7.09 29.64 10.78
N ASN A 137 6.13 28.85 10.35
CA ASN A 137 4.88 28.65 11.05
C ASN A 137 5.12 28.05 12.45
N SER A 138 6.02 27.07 12.57
CA SER A 138 6.42 26.49 13.87
C SER A 138 7.09 27.53 14.76
N LEU A 139 7.96 28.38 14.23
CA LEU A 139 8.60 29.48 14.97
C LEU A 139 7.60 30.52 15.47
N VAL A 140 6.62 30.90 14.67
CA VAL A 140 5.55 31.84 15.07
C VAL A 140 4.75 31.28 16.26
N HIS A 141 4.56 29.95 16.31
CA HIS A 141 3.91 29.29 17.44
C HIS A 141 4.87 28.99 18.61
N LYS A 142 6.08 29.59 18.62
CA LYS A 142 7.11 29.41 19.64
C LYS A 142 7.50 27.95 19.90
N ARG A 143 7.43 27.12 18.84
CA ARG A 143 7.84 25.72 18.88
C ARG A 143 9.10 25.56 18.04
N ILE A 144 10.16 25.01 18.66
CA ILE A 144 11.38 24.61 17.94
C ILE A 144 11.24 23.13 17.65
N ASP A 145 10.52 22.83 16.58
CA ASP A 145 10.21 21.48 16.14
C ASP A 145 11.08 21.09 14.92
N VAL A 146 10.96 19.81 14.49
CA VAL A 146 11.67 19.26 13.33
C VAL A 146 11.55 20.12 12.06
N PRO A 147 10.36 20.69 11.70
CA PRO A 147 10.22 21.58 10.55
C PRO A 147 11.14 22.82 10.58
N VAL A 148 11.47 23.34 11.75
CA VAL A 148 12.40 24.47 11.87
C VAL A 148 13.81 24.06 11.52
N LEU A 149 14.26 22.88 12.00
CA LEU A 149 15.57 22.34 11.69
C LEU A 149 15.71 22.02 10.18
N ASP A 150 14.67 21.47 9.59
CA ASP A 150 14.67 21.12 8.17
C ASP A 150 14.70 22.37 7.29
N ALA A 151 13.88 23.38 7.60
CA ALA A 151 13.88 24.67 6.93
C ALA A 151 15.26 25.34 7.03
N THR A 152 15.89 25.30 8.20
CA THR A 152 17.24 25.87 8.41
C THR A 152 18.29 25.15 7.59
N ARG A 153 18.31 23.81 7.59
CA ARG A 153 19.27 23.00 6.81
C ARG A 153 19.15 23.27 5.32
N ILE A 154 17.91 23.29 4.79
CA ILE A 154 17.65 23.56 3.38
C ILE A 154 18.09 24.98 3.02
N SER A 155 17.73 25.98 3.85
CA SER A 155 18.09 27.38 3.61
C SER A 155 19.60 27.59 3.62
N VAL A 156 20.30 27.05 4.60
CA VAL A 156 21.79 27.12 4.68
C VAL A 156 22.43 26.45 3.46
N SER A 157 21.93 25.27 3.04
CA SER A 157 22.45 24.59 1.85
C SER A 157 22.30 25.42 0.57
N LEU A 158 21.16 26.12 0.42
CA LEU A 158 20.91 26.99 -0.73
C LEU A 158 21.80 28.23 -0.69
N LEU A 159 21.94 28.89 0.46
CA LEU A 159 22.79 30.08 0.64
C LEU A 159 24.27 29.73 0.41
N SER A 160 24.68 28.53 0.76
CA SER A 160 26.06 28.02 0.49
C SER A 160 26.27 27.59 -0.95
N GLY A 161 25.28 27.75 -1.85
CA GLY A 161 25.37 27.33 -3.25
C GLY A 161 25.32 25.82 -3.48
N GLN A 162 25.02 25.03 -2.45
CA GLN A 162 24.95 23.56 -2.51
C GLN A 162 23.57 23.07 -2.93
N TRP A 163 23.13 23.41 -4.14
CA TRP A 163 21.82 23.06 -4.69
C TRP A 163 21.52 21.56 -4.69
N GLY A 164 22.53 20.74 -4.96
CA GLY A 164 22.41 19.28 -4.94
C GLY A 164 22.08 18.74 -3.55
N THR A 165 22.72 19.30 -2.52
CA THR A 165 22.49 18.93 -1.11
C THR A 165 21.06 19.30 -0.69
N ALA A 166 20.61 20.52 -1.01
CA ALA A 166 19.24 20.95 -0.72
C ALA A 166 18.20 20.02 -1.38
N CYS A 167 18.39 19.65 -2.66
CA CYS A 167 17.52 18.70 -3.35
C CYS A 167 17.53 17.31 -2.71
N ASN A 168 18.68 16.84 -2.23
CA ASN A 168 18.77 15.54 -1.56
C ASN A 168 18.04 15.56 -0.22
N ILE A 169 18.20 16.61 0.57
CA ILE A 169 17.51 16.78 1.83
C ILE A 169 15.99 16.78 1.60
N MET A 170 15.47 17.60 0.68
CA MET A 170 14.04 17.65 0.36
C MET A 170 13.51 16.30 -0.12
N PHE A 171 14.29 15.56 -0.89
CA PHE A 171 13.89 14.22 -1.33
C PHE A 171 13.75 13.25 -0.15
N LEU A 172 14.74 13.24 0.76
CA LEU A 172 14.70 12.38 1.95
C LEU A 172 13.55 12.76 2.88
N LEU A 173 13.28 14.05 3.04
CA LEU A 173 12.14 14.54 3.84
C LEU A 173 10.79 14.10 3.22
N ASN A 174 10.64 14.15 1.90
CA ASN A 174 9.43 13.65 1.25
C ASN A 174 9.22 12.16 1.48
N ILE A 175 10.29 11.36 1.42
CA ILE A 175 10.21 9.93 1.74
C ILE A 175 9.87 9.71 3.20
N SER A 176 10.54 10.42 4.11
CA SER A 176 10.30 10.32 5.56
C SER A 176 8.85 10.66 5.92
N SER A 177 8.33 11.76 5.39
CA SER A 177 6.93 12.16 5.59
C SER A 177 5.94 11.11 5.06
N LEU A 178 6.23 10.52 3.90
CA LEU A 178 5.39 9.46 3.33
C LEU A 178 5.40 8.19 4.19
N LEU A 179 6.57 7.82 4.73
CA LEU A 179 6.69 6.68 5.66
C LEU A 179 5.97 6.94 6.97
N GLU A 180 6.07 8.15 7.51
CA GLU A 180 5.38 8.55 8.71
C GLU A 180 3.86 8.45 8.53
N ASP A 181 3.33 8.98 7.44
CA ASP A 181 1.91 8.90 7.12
C ASP A 181 1.45 7.44 6.95
N TYR A 182 2.24 6.61 6.28
CA TYR A 182 1.99 5.18 6.14
C TYR A 182 1.92 4.50 7.51
N THR A 183 2.92 4.74 8.35
CA THR A 183 2.99 4.16 9.70
C THR A 183 1.80 4.59 10.55
N LYS A 184 1.45 5.89 10.55
CA LYS A 184 0.28 6.41 11.28
C LYS A 184 -1.00 5.72 10.85
N LYS A 185 -1.24 5.56 9.54
CA LYS A 185 -2.45 4.93 9.03
C LYS A 185 -2.51 3.45 9.33
N THR A 186 -1.42 2.71 9.14
CA THR A 186 -1.37 1.28 9.43
C THR A 186 -1.51 0.99 10.92
N THR A 187 -0.87 1.80 11.78
CA THR A 187 -1.01 1.68 13.24
C THR A 187 -2.44 1.99 13.68
N SER A 188 -3.07 3.04 13.13
CA SER A 188 -4.46 3.37 13.43
C SER A 188 -5.43 2.25 13.04
N LEU A 189 -5.20 1.57 11.90
CA LEU A 189 -5.99 0.41 11.52
C LEU A 189 -5.81 -0.76 12.48
N LYS A 190 -4.57 -1.09 12.85
CA LYS A 190 -4.29 -2.16 13.80
C LYS A 190 -4.93 -1.91 15.16
N LEU A 191 -4.89 -0.67 15.64
CA LEU A 191 -5.54 -0.30 16.90
C LEU A 191 -7.06 -0.47 16.82
N LYS A 192 -7.68 -0.07 15.72
CA LYS A 192 -9.13 -0.26 15.52
C LYS A 192 -9.51 -1.74 15.50
N GLU A 193 -8.71 -2.58 14.87
CA GLU A 193 -8.90 -4.03 14.87
C GLU A 193 -8.82 -4.60 16.28
N THR A 194 -7.75 -4.30 17.03
CA THR A 194 -7.54 -4.79 18.38
C THR A 194 -8.66 -4.35 19.34
N LEU A 195 -9.14 -3.12 19.19
CA LEU A 195 -10.25 -2.60 20.00
C LEU A 195 -11.60 -3.23 19.61
N SER A 196 -11.83 -3.53 18.34
CA SER A 196 -13.07 -4.15 17.88
C SER A 196 -13.21 -5.60 18.32
N VAL A 197 -12.11 -6.35 18.39
CA VAL A 197 -12.09 -7.74 18.85
C VAL A 197 -12.40 -7.85 20.36
N ASN A 198 -12.16 -6.80 21.13
CA ASN A 198 -12.30 -6.81 22.58
C ASN A 198 -13.73 -6.49 23.08
N ILE A 199 -14.65 -6.11 22.17
CA ILE A 199 -16.03 -5.71 22.55
C ILE A 199 -16.98 -6.92 22.61
N ASP A 200 -16.63 -8.07 22.02
CA ASP A 200 -17.51 -9.25 21.99
C ASP A 200 -17.50 -10.10 23.29
N LYS A 201 -16.76 -9.70 24.32
CA LYS A 201 -16.77 -10.36 25.64
C LYS A 201 -17.13 -9.36 26.75
N VAL A 202 -18.41 -9.01 26.81
CA VAL A 202 -18.99 -8.42 28.02
C VAL A 202 -19.41 -9.57 28.93
N TRP A 203 -18.73 -9.69 30.07
CA TRP A 203 -19.18 -10.55 31.16
C TRP A 203 -20.45 -9.91 31.76
N VAL A 204 -21.56 -10.60 31.62
CA VAL A 204 -22.82 -10.32 32.35
C VAL A 204 -22.82 -11.21 33.59
#